data_00d3ffe712d9a53940176b79edfc3db0
#
_entry.id   00d3ffe712d9a53940176b79edfc3db0
#
_cell.length_a   1.000
_cell.length_b   1.000
_cell.length_c   1.000
_cell.angle_alpha   90.00
_cell.angle_beta   90.00
_cell.angle_gamma   90.00
#
_symmetry.space_group_name_H-M   'P 1'
#
loop_
_entity.id
_entity.type
_entity.pdbx_description
1 polymer ?
#
loop_
_entity_poly.entity_id
_entity_poly.type
_entity_poly.pdbx_seq_one_letter_code
_entity_poly.pdbx_strand_id
1 'polypeptide(L)'
;KTEAVISAAKGLKKSMMKYLFIHGPVPTQEAEDVLLQETEIGIVPKLWTMQKLEDIFDVQQGKQLSAKEKKEGKIRKPFLRTSNLSWGYINIANVDEMYFTSKEFEKLRLKEGDILVCEGGDVGRTALYRGEIKECAYQNHLHRLRPKKGNVCVEFFVFWMEYAITQLHLYIHTANKTTIPNLSASRLKSFTLPLPPLPEQQKIASILSAIDEKIEAEESKKQALEDLFRSMLHNLMTAKIRVNNLKINIDEEL
;
A
#
# COMPACT_ATOMS: atom_id res chain seq x y z
N LYS A 1 16.22 8.93 18.69
CA LYS A 1 14.86 9.10 19.27
C LYS A 1 13.76 8.93 18.20
N THR A 2 13.81 9.63 17.06
CA THR A 2 12.83 9.52 15.96
C THR A 2 12.72 8.10 15.39
N GLU A 3 13.84 7.39 15.18
CA GLU A 3 13.83 5.99 14.72
C GLU A 3 13.11 5.04 15.67
N ALA A 4 13.27 5.23 16.97
CA ALA A 4 12.56 4.43 17.97
C ALA A 4 11.04 4.66 17.91
N VAL A 5 10.62 5.91 17.68
CA VAL A 5 9.18 6.25 17.52
C VAL A 5 8.61 5.62 16.25
N ILE A 6 9.34 5.68 15.12
CA ILE A 6 8.93 5.04 13.86
C ILE A 6 8.80 3.53 14.05
N SER A 7 9.80 2.89 14.68
CA SER A 7 9.78 1.44 14.95
C SER A 7 8.59 1.04 15.84
N ALA A 8 8.34 1.80 16.90
CA ALA A 8 7.20 1.57 17.80
C ALA A 8 5.85 1.74 17.07
N ALA A 9 5.70 2.77 16.22
CA ALA A 9 4.50 2.99 15.44
C ALA A 9 4.26 1.87 14.41
N LYS A 10 5.31 1.38 13.74
CA LYS A 10 5.21 0.20 12.84
C LYS A 10 4.81 -1.07 13.61
N GLY A 11 5.35 -1.27 14.81
CA GLY A 11 4.95 -2.36 15.70
C GLY A 11 3.48 -2.25 16.13
N LEU A 12 3.03 -1.05 16.48
CA LEU A 12 1.63 -0.78 16.80
C LEU A 12 0.73 -1.08 15.60
N LYS A 13 1.07 -0.61 14.39
CA LYS A 13 0.30 -0.92 13.18
C LYS A 13 0.12 -2.43 13.01
N LYS A 14 1.21 -3.19 13.10
CA LYS A 14 1.18 -4.65 12.98
C LYS A 14 0.24 -5.31 14.01
N SER A 15 0.32 -4.89 15.26
CA SER A 15 -0.54 -5.41 16.34
C SER A 15 -2.01 -5.02 16.14
N MET A 16 -2.26 -3.76 15.75
CA MET A 16 -3.62 -3.26 15.49
C MET A 16 -4.26 -3.93 14.28
N MET A 17 -3.53 -4.17 13.20
CA MET A 17 -4.04 -4.95 12.07
C MET A 17 -4.49 -6.33 12.51
N LYS A 18 -3.64 -7.05 13.26
CA LYS A 18 -4.01 -8.37 13.80
C LYS A 18 -5.26 -8.30 14.67
N TYR A 19 -5.33 -7.33 15.57
CA TYR A 19 -6.47 -7.15 16.46
C TYR A 19 -7.77 -6.88 15.69
N LEU A 20 -7.73 -5.87 14.80
CA LEU A 20 -8.90 -5.40 14.07
C LEU A 20 -9.45 -6.45 13.07
N PHE A 21 -8.58 -7.26 12.47
CA PHE A 21 -9.02 -8.32 11.54
C PHE A 21 -9.49 -9.59 12.25
N ILE A 22 -9.18 -9.76 13.53
CA ILE A 22 -9.69 -10.89 14.33
C ILE A 22 -10.96 -10.51 15.10
N HIS A 23 -11.00 -9.31 15.74
CA HIS A 23 -12.07 -8.93 16.63
C HIS A 23 -13.02 -7.86 16.07
N GLY A 24 -12.65 -7.23 14.92
CA GLY A 24 -13.35 -6.06 14.44
C GLY A 24 -12.97 -4.77 15.21
N PRO A 25 -13.62 -3.64 14.90
CA PRO A 25 -13.29 -2.34 15.47
C PRO A 25 -13.98 -2.11 16.84
N VAL A 26 -13.82 -3.06 17.75
CA VAL A 26 -14.35 -3.01 19.13
C VAL A 26 -13.26 -2.60 20.11
N PRO A 27 -13.61 -2.03 21.29
CA PRO A 27 -12.66 -1.81 22.38
C PRO A 27 -12.04 -3.13 22.87
N THR A 28 -10.81 -3.08 23.37
CA THR A 28 -10.11 -4.30 23.85
C THR A 28 -10.84 -5.01 25.00
N GLN A 29 -11.60 -4.26 25.80
CA GLN A 29 -12.40 -4.81 26.90
C GLN A 29 -13.60 -5.64 26.40
N GLU A 30 -14.06 -5.39 25.18
CA GLU A 30 -15.19 -6.07 24.54
C GLU A 30 -14.75 -7.18 23.58
N ALA A 31 -13.45 -7.41 23.43
CA ALA A 31 -12.91 -8.36 22.47
C ALA A 31 -13.34 -9.82 22.77
N GLU A 32 -13.52 -10.17 24.05
CA GLU A 32 -13.95 -11.51 24.47
C GLU A 32 -15.44 -11.77 24.17
N ASP A 33 -16.24 -10.72 24.02
CA ASP A 33 -17.67 -10.81 23.69
C ASP A 33 -17.91 -10.99 22.18
N VAL A 34 -16.89 -10.81 21.34
CA VAL A 34 -17.00 -10.96 19.88
C VAL A 34 -17.12 -12.43 19.53
N LEU A 35 -18.24 -12.82 18.95
CA LEU A 35 -18.40 -14.17 18.42
C LEU A 35 -17.51 -14.35 17.18
N LEU A 36 -16.60 -15.31 17.25
CA LEU A 36 -15.63 -15.64 16.21
C LEU A 36 -16.05 -16.87 15.43
N GLN A 37 -15.58 -16.98 14.20
CA GLN A 37 -15.68 -18.17 13.35
C GLN A 37 -14.32 -18.49 12.73
N GLU A 38 -14.04 -19.78 12.58
CA GLU A 38 -12.89 -20.27 11.85
C GLU A 38 -13.22 -20.36 10.35
N THR A 39 -12.32 -19.87 9.51
CA THR A 39 -12.48 -19.85 8.05
C THR A 39 -11.17 -20.30 7.39
N GLU A 40 -11.19 -20.50 6.07
CA GLU A 40 -9.98 -20.82 5.27
C GLU A 40 -8.86 -19.77 5.33
N ILE A 41 -9.21 -18.52 5.72
CA ILE A 41 -8.26 -17.42 5.86
C ILE A 41 -7.89 -17.12 7.32
N GLY A 42 -8.34 -17.94 8.27
CA GLY A 42 -8.14 -17.79 9.71
C GLY A 42 -9.40 -17.42 10.47
N ILE A 43 -9.22 -16.92 11.68
CA ILE A 43 -10.31 -16.55 12.59
C ILE A 43 -10.76 -15.13 12.29
N VAL A 44 -12.08 -14.94 12.12
CA VAL A 44 -12.72 -13.64 11.87
C VAL A 44 -14.02 -13.51 12.67
N PRO A 45 -14.57 -12.30 12.87
CA PRO A 45 -15.89 -12.13 13.49
C PRO A 45 -16.98 -12.88 12.72
N LYS A 46 -17.87 -13.57 13.44
CA LYS A 46 -18.94 -14.39 12.86
C LYS A 46 -19.92 -13.60 11.99
N LEU A 47 -20.04 -12.31 12.23
CA LEU A 47 -20.91 -11.41 11.45
C LEU A 47 -20.32 -11.04 10.08
N TRP A 48 -19.05 -11.32 9.85
CA TRP A 48 -18.40 -10.99 8.58
C TRP A 48 -18.71 -12.06 7.52
N THR A 49 -19.04 -11.61 6.34
CA THR A 49 -19.26 -12.52 5.20
C THR A 49 -17.95 -12.78 4.48
N MET A 50 -17.82 -14.00 3.94
CA MET A 50 -16.67 -14.37 3.12
C MET A 50 -17.05 -14.27 1.65
N GLN A 51 -16.30 -13.51 0.86
CA GLN A 51 -16.58 -13.30 -0.56
C GLN A 51 -15.33 -13.46 -1.41
N LYS A 52 -15.50 -13.93 -2.64
CA LYS A 52 -14.40 -13.96 -3.59
C LYS A 52 -14.08 -12.56 -4.11
N LEU A 53 -12.80 -12.29 -4.31
CA LEU A 53 -12.34 -11.00 -4.83
C LEU A 53 -13.00 -10.66 -6.17
N GLU A 54 -13.18 -11.65 -7.06
CA GLU A 54 -13.84 -11.45 -8.35
C GLU A 54 -15.31 -11.01 -8.25
N ASP A 55 -15.99 -11.31 -7.14
CA ASP A 55 -17.38 -10.88 -6.95
C ASP A 55 -17.46 -9.40 -6.56
N ILE A 56 -16.41 -8.88 -5.94
CA ILE A 56 -16.32 -7.52 -5.40
C ILE A 56 -15.65 -6.56 -6.38
N PHE A 57 -14.58 -7.01 -7.04
CA PHE A 57 -13.75 -6.17 -7.90
C PHE A 57 -13.73 -6.64 -9.35
N ASP A 58 -13.68 -5.68 -10.26
CA ASP A 58 -13.20 -5.89 -11.63
C ASP A 58 -11.68 -5.92 -11.62
N VAL A 59 -11.09 -7.03 -12.08
CA VAL A 59 -9.64 -7.27 -12.10
C VAL A 59 -9.13 -7.18 -13.53
N GLN A 60 -8.25 -6.21 -13.78
CA GLN A 60 -7.65 -5.98 -15.10
C GLN A 60 -6.13 -5.95 -15.00
N GLN A 61 -5.45 -6.78 -15.78
CA GLN A 61 -3.99 -6.73 -15.95
C GLN A 61 -3.59 -5.55 -16.84
N GLY A 62 -2.44 -4.94 -16.56
CA GLY A 62 -1.89 -3.83 -17.33
C GLY A 62 -1.27 -4.22 -18.67
N LYS A 63 -0.67 -3.23 -19.36
CA LYS A 63 -0.05 -3.43 -20.67
C LYS A 63 1.38 -3.91 -20.55
N GLN A 64 1.74 -4.89 -21.37
CA GLN A 64 3.13 -5.32 -21.52
C GLN A 64 3.96 -4.27 -22.25
N LEU A 65 5.12 -3.92 -21.69
CA LEU A 65 6.09 -3.07 -22.36
C LEU A 65 6.75 -3.84 -23.49
N SER A 66 6.75 -3.26 -24.69
CA SER A 66 7.42 -3.85 -25.87
C SER A 66 8.40 -2.85 -26.49
N ALA A 67 9.68 -3.24 -26.54
CA ALA A 67 10.72 -2.43 -27.18
C ALA A 67 10.54 -2.31 -28.72
N LYS A 68 9.82 -3.26 -29.33
CA LYS A 68 9.55 -3.31 -30.78
C LYS A 68 8.20 -2.69 -31.17
N GLU A 69 7.56 -1.98 -30.25
CA GLU A 69 6.23 -1.44 -30.48
C GLU A 69 6.24 -0.33 -31.56
N LYS A 70 5.44 -0.48 -32.61
CA LYS A 70 5.23 0.59 -33.60
C LYS A 70 4.55 1.78 -32.92
N LYS A 71 5.10 2.97 -33.14
CA LYS A 71 4.67 4.22 -32.49
C LYS A 71 3.58 4.95 -33.27
N GLU A 72 3.43 4.65 -34.55
CA GLU A 72 2.48 5.29 -35.46
C GLU A 72 1.03 5.10 -34.99
N GLY A 73 0.25 6.15 -34.97
CA GLY A 73 -1.15 6.14 -34.53
C GLY A 73 -1.37 5.92 -33.02
N LYS A 74 -0.31 6.02 -32.20
CA LYS A 74 -0.37 5.82 -30.75
C LYS A 74 -0.07 7.10 -29.99
N ILE A 75 -0.67 7.19 -28.79
CA ILE A 75 -0.44 8.27 -27.82
C ILE A 75 0.58 7.81 -26.78
N ARG A 76 1.45 8.71 -26.36
CA ARG A 76 2.41 8.47 -25.29
C ARG A 76 1.80 8.94 -23.97
N LYS A 77 1.78 8.07 -22.97
CA LYS A 77 1.16 8.35 -21.66
C LYS A 77 2.01 7.78 -20.53
N PRO A 78 1.99 8.42 -19.35
CA PRO A 78 2.64 7.91 -18.15
C PRO A 78 2.03 6.57 -17.73
N PHE A 79 2.87 5.70 -17.15
CA PHE A 79 2.43 4.43 -16.61
C PHE A 79 3.17 4.06 -15.33
N LEU A 80 2.45 3.40 -14.43
CA LEU A 80 2.99 2.86 -13.20
C LEU A 80 3.50 1.43 -13.39
N ARG A 81 4.56 1.11 -12.68
CA ARG A 81 5.17 -0.22 -12.61
C ARG A 81 5.35 -0.64 -11.14
N THR A 82 5.77 -1.86 -10.90
CA THR A 82 5.93 -2.41 -9.54
C THR A 82 6.84 -1.56 -8.65
N SER A 83 7.87 -0.92 -9.21
CA SER A 83 8.76 -0.02 -8.47
C SER A 83 8.10 1.27 -7.97
N ASN A 84 6.94 1.64 -8.52
CA ASN A 84 6.18 2.79 -8.05
C ASN A 84 5.27 2.47 -6.86
N LEU A 85 5.00 1.19 -6.59
CA LEU A 85 4.13 0.80 -5.49
C LEU A 85 4.92 0.62 -4.19
N SER A 86 4.37 1.13 -3.11
CA SER A 86 4.69 0.76 -1.74
C SER A 86 3.42 0.25 -1.07
N TRP A 87 3.49 -0.36 0.12
CA TRP A 87 2.29 -0.73 0.84
C TRP A 87 1.45 0.52 1.15
N GLY A 88 0.21 0.54 0.65
CA GLY A 88 -0.75 1.62 0.87
C GLY A 88 -0.63 2.85 -0.03
N TYR A 89 0.52 3.13 -0.65
CA TYR A 89 0.73 4.35 -1.42
C TYR A 89 1.54 4.16 -2.70
N ILE A 90 1.47 5.15 -3.60
CA ILE A 90 2.17 5.17 -4.90
C ILE A 90 3.24 6.25 -4.90
N ASN A 91 4.47 5.86 -5.20
CA ASN A 91 5.60 6.78 -5.37
C ASN A 91 5.68 7.24 -6.82
N ILE A 92 5.48 8.53 -7.06
CA ILE A 92 5.48 9.15 -8.39
C ILE A 92 6.79 9.88 -8.73
N ALA A 93 7.83 9.75 -7.92
CA ALA A 93 9.11 10.44 -8.15
C ALA A 93 9.75 10.05 -9.50
N ASN A 94 9.57 8.81 -9.93
CA ASN A 94 10.09 8.30 -11.20
C ASN A 94 8.99 7.53 -11.93
N VAL A 95 8.34 8.18 -12.89
CA VAL A 95 7.28 7.58 -13.71
C VAL A 95 7.71 7.57 -15.16
N ASP A 96 7.66 6.38 -15.77
CA ASP A 96 7.99 6.19 -17.18
C ASP A 96 6.77 6.44 -18.07
N GLU A 97 7.00 6.51 -19.36
CA GLU A 97 5.96 6.64 -20.38
C GLU A 97 6.03 5.51 -21.40
N MET A 98 4.87 5.06 -21.87
CA MET A 98 4.75 4.08 -22.95
C MET A 98 3.68 4.48 -23.96
N TYR A 99 3.69 3.81 -25.12
CA TYR A 99 2.75 4.07 -26.19
C TYR A 99 1.49 3.21 -26.02
N PHE A 100 0.33 3.83 -26.27
CA PHE A 100 -0.98 3.18 -26.23
C PHE A 100 -1.77 3.55 -27.49
N THR A 101 -2.57 2.64 -27.99
CA THR A 101 -3.71 3.03 -28.84
C THR A 101 -4.75 3.73 -27.95
N SER A 102 -5.60 4.58 -28.52
CA SER A 102 -6.67 5.24 -27.77
C SER A 102 -7.57 4.23 -27.03
N LYS A 103 -7.88 3.11 -27.69
CA LYS A 103 -8.70 2.04 -27.10
C LYS A 103 -8.03 1.33 -25.92
N GLU A 104 -6.71 1.05 -26.04
CA GLU A 104 -5.95 0.45 -24.93
C GLU A 104 -5.86 1.41 -23.75
N PHE A 105 -5.61 2.69 -24.01
CA PHE A 105 -5.50 3.69 -22.97
C PHE A 105 -6.82 3.86 -22.19
N GLU A 106 -7.94 4.00 -22.88
CA GLU A 106 -9.26 4.09 -22.23
C GLU A 106 -9.57 2.87 -21.36
N LYS A 107 -9.18 1.67 -21.80
CA LYS A 107 -9.35 0.43 -21.01
C LYS A 107 -8.46 0.40 -19.77
N LEU A 108 -7.21 0.90 -19.88
CA LEU A 108 -6.18 0.78 -18.85
C LEU A 108 -5.99 2.07 -18.03
N ARG A 109 -6.72 3.12 -18.37
CA ARG A 109 -6.65 4.39 -17.63
C ARG A 109 -7.07 4.19 -16.18
N LEU A 110 -6.18 4.62 -15.29
CA LEU A 110 -6.45 4.63 -13.84
C LEU A 110 -7.45 5.74 -13.50
N LYS A 111 -8.25 5.45 -12.50
CA LYS A 111 -9.20 6.38 -11.88
C LYS A 111 -8.96 6.40 -10.38
N GLU A 112 -9.22 7.51 -9.76
CA GLU A 112 -9.21 7.62 -8.31
C GLU A 112 -10.09 6.52 -7.68
N GLY A 113 -9.59 5.85 -6.64
CA GLY A 113 -10.22 4.70 -6.03
C GLY A 113 -9.84 3.34 -6.66
N ASP A 114 -9.04 3.32 -7.74
CA ASP A 114 -8.47 2.07 -8.24
C ASP A 114 -7.39 1.56 -7.28
N ILE A 115 -7.36 0.26 -7.09
CA ILE A 115 -6.32 -0.42 -6.30
C ILE A 115 -5.37 -1.11 -7.27
N LEU A 116 -4.07 -0.98 -7.03
CA LEU A 116 -3.03 -1.67 -7.78
C LEU A 116 -2.39 -2.75 -6.91
N VAL A 117 -2.22 -3.95 -7.50
CA VAL A 117 -1.60 -5.11 -6.84
C VAL A 117 -0.44 -5.62 -7.69
N CYS A 118 0.73 -5.83 -7.07
CA CYS A 118 1.90 -6.40 -7.73
C CYS A 118 1.71 -7.89 -8.02
N GLU A 119 1.91 -8.28 -9.29
CA GLU A 119 1.92 -9.66 -9.75
C GLU A 119 3.21 -10.38 -9.34
N GLY A 120 4.36 -9.69 -9.41
CA GLY A 120 5.69 -10.24 -9.16
C GLY A 120 6.62 -9.25 -8.45
N GLY A 121 7.83 -9.69 -8.12
CA GLY A 121 8.72 -8.96 -7.23
C GLY A 121 8.23 -9.10 -5.78
N ASP A 122 7.82 -8.01 -5.17
CA ASP A 122 7.09 -8.05 -3.89
C ASP A 122 5.62 -8.43 -4.15
N VAL A 123 5.39 -9.71 -4.35
CA VAL A 123 4.09 -10.29 -4.72
C VAL A 123 2.99 -9.85 -3.76
N GLY A 124 1.92 -9.33 -4.33
CA GLY A 124 0.75 -8.92 -3.58
C GLY A 124 0.87 -7.54 -2.92
N ARG A 125 2.01 -6.84 -3.05
CA ARG A 125 2.10 -5.45 -2.58
C ARG A 125 1.01 -4.62 -3.23
N THR A 126 0.23 -3.95 -2.40
CA THR A 126 -1.03 -3.31 -2.77
C THR A 126 -0.99 -1.83 -2.42
N ALA A 127 -1.45 -0.98 -3.34
CA ALA A 127 -1.57 0.46 -3.14
C ALA A 127 -2.88 1.01 -3.70
N LEU A 128 -3.39 2.06 -3.07
CA LEU A 128 -4.54 2.82 -3.54
C LEU A 128 -4.09 3.95 -4.46
N TYR A 129 -4.69 4.05 -5.64
CA TYR A 129 -4.50 5.18 -6.54
C TYR A 129 -5.46 6.32 -6.18
N ARG A 130 -4.91 7.45 -5.77
CA ARG A 130 -5.65 8.64 -5.33
C ARG A 130 -5.72 9.74 -6.40
N GLY A 131 -5.38 9.41 -7.66
CA GLY A 131 -5.37 10.37 -8.74
C GLY A 131 -4.06 11.15 -8.85
N GLU A 132 -2.95 10.62 -8.35
CA GLU A 132 -1.62 11.26 -8.27
C GLU A 132 -1.13 11.75 -9.63
N ILE A 133 -1.51 11.06 -10.71
CA ILE A 133 -1.13 11.43 -12.09
C ILE A 133 -2.36 11.45 -12.97
N LYS A 134 -2.66 12.61 -13.51
CA LYS A 134 -3.74 12.75 -14.49
C LYS A 134 -3.41 11.94 -15.75
N GLU A 135 -4.35 11.11 -16.22
CA GLU A 135 -4.18 10.29 -17.44
C GLU A 135 -3.01 9.29 -17.37
N CYS A 136 -2.98 8.47 -16.32
CA CYS A 136 -2.00 7.42 -16.11
C CYS A 136 -2.57 6.02 -16.40
N ALA A 137 -1.69 5.11 -16.87
CA ALA A 137 -1.97 3.69 -17.01
C ALA A 137 -1.01 2.86 -16.15
N TYR A 138 -0.89 1.55 -16.38
CA TYR A 138 -0.04 0.66 -15.60
C TYR A 138 0.47 -0.52 -16.41
N GLN A 139 1.63 -1.06 -16.00
CA GLN A 139 2.34 -2.16 -16.64
C GLN A 139 1.68 -3.52 -16.32
N ASN A 140 1.94 -4.53 -17.16
CA ASN A 140 1.42 -5.89 -17.05
C ASN A 140 1.78 -6.65 -15.75
N HIS A 141 2.82 -6.22 -15.02
CA HIS A 141 3.14 -6.78 -13.69
C HIS A 141 2.32 -6.15 -12.55
N LEU A 142 1.31 -5.36 -12.91
CA LEU A 142 0.31 -4.82 -12.01
C LEU A 142 -1.08 -5.26 -12.43
N HIS A 143 -1.89 -5.60 -11.44
CA HIS A 143 -3.34 -5.78 -11.59
C HIS A 143 -4.05 -4.58 -11.00
N ARG A 144 -5.00 -4.01 -11.76
CA ARG A 144 -5.93 -3.01 -11.24
C ARG A 144 -7.17 -3.73 -10.73
N LEU A 145 -7.59 -3.37 -9.52
CA LEU A 145 -8.87 -3.75 -8.94
C LEU A 145 -9.75 -2.51 -8.84
N ARG A 146 -10.93 -2.58 -9.41
CA ARG A 146 -11.95 -1.52 -9.34
C ARG A 146 -13.21 -2.07 -8.71
N PRO A 147 -13.77 -1.45 -7.64
CA PRO A 147 -15.00 -1.93 -7.03
C PRO A 147 -16.15 -2.02 -8.05
N LYS A 148 -16.87 -3.13 -8.04
CA LYS A 148 -18.07 -3.33 -8.89
C LYS A 148 -19.29 -2.63 -8.32
N LYS A 149 -19.34 -2.50 -6.98
CA LYS A 149 -20.45 -1.92 -6.22
C LYS A 149 -19.92 -1.01 -5.11
N GLY A 150 -20.76 -0.10 -4.62
CA GLY A 150 -20.38 0.89 -3.59
C GLY A 150 -20.36 0.38 -2.14
N ASN A 151 -20.29 -0.92 -1.89
CA ASN A 151 -20.31 -1.53 -0.57
C ASN A 151 -18.91 -1.93 -0.04
N VAL A 152 -17.85 -1.41 -0.65
CA VAL A 152 -16.46 -1.70 -0.30
C VAL A 152 -15.71 -0.41 -0.01
N CYS A 153 -15.09 -0.33 1.15
CA CYS A 153 -14.08 0.66 1.49
C CYS A 153 -12.74 0.20 0.91
N VAL A 154 -12.22 0.93 -0.05
CA VAL A 154 -11.00 0.52 -0.78
C VAL A 154 -9.77 0.53 0.13
N GLU A 155 -9.70 1.44 1.10
CA GLU A 155 -8.64 1.52 2.10
C GLU A 155 -8.65 0.27 3.01
N PHE A 156 -9.83 -0.18 3.44
CA PHE A 156 -9.96 -1.43 4.20
C PHE A 156 -9.36 -2.61 3.44
N PHE A 157 -9.65 -2.71 2.15
CA PHE A 157 -9.13 -3.78 1.32
C PHE A 157 -7.59 -3.71 1.18
N VAL A 158 -7.01 -2.51 1.03
CA VAL A 158 -5.56 -2.32 0.99
C VAL A 158 -4.91 -2.82 2.30
N PHE A 159 -5.47 -2.48 3.46
CA PHE A 159 -4.98 -2.98 4.75
C PHE A 159 -5.20 -4.48 4.93
N TRP A 160 -6.33 -5.01 4.45
CA TRP A 160 -6.54 -6.46 4.45
C TRP A 160 -5.45 -7.18 3.64
N MET A 161 -5.14 -6.71 2.44
CA MET A 161 -4.09 -7.31 1.60
C MET A 161 -2.71 -7.25 2.28
N GLU A 162 -2.38 -6.13 2.91
CA GLU A 162 -1.14 -6.02 3.69
C GLU A 162 -1.10 -7.04 4.82
N TYR A 163 -2.16 -7.17 5.61
CA TYR A 163 -2.28 -8.13 6.69
C TYR A 163 -2.20 -9.58 6.20
N ALA A 164 -3.01 -9.91 5.20
CA ALA A 164 -3.11 -11.25 4.65
C ALA A 164 -1.77 -11.77 4.09
N ILE A 165 -1.01 -10.90 3.45
CA ILE A 165 0.26 -11.28 2.83
C ILE A 165 1.41 -11.23 3.82
N THR A 166 1.50 -10.18 4.64
CA THR A 166 2.68 -9.95 5.49
C THR A 166 2.61 -10.68 6.84
N GLN A 167 1.41 -10.96 7.35
CA GLN A 167 1.24 -11.57 8.66
C GLN A 167 0.62 -12.97 8.61
N LEU A 168 -0.39 -13.18 7.76
CA LEU A 168 -1.00 -14.50 7.61
C LEU A 168 -0.28 -15.37 6.58
N HIS A 169 0.60 -14.79 5.75
CA HIS A 169 1.28 -15.46 4.64
C HIS A 169 0.31 -16.21 3.72
N LEU A 170 -0.93 -15.74 3.64
CA LEU A 170 -2.00 -16.35 2.87
C LEU A 170 -1.55 -16.43 1.41
N TYR A 171 -1.39 -16.49 0.55
CA TYR A 171 -1.11 -16.47 -0.88
C TYR A 171 0.32 -16.86 -1.27
N ILE A 172 1.23 -17.02 -0.29
CA ILE A 172 2.62 -17.36 -0.54
C ILE A 172 2.80 -18.89 -0.62
N HIS A 173 2.05 -19.66 0.16
CA HIS A 173 2.24 -21.11 0.32
C HIS A 173 1.67 -21.99 -0.80
N THR A 174 0.90 -21.44 -1.73
CA THR A 174 0.34 -22.19 -2.87
C THR A 174 1.22 -22.13 -4.14
N ALA A 175 2.37 -21.45 -4.10
CA ALA A 175 3.33 -21.48 -5.19
C ALA A 175 4.17 -22.78 -5.11
N ASN A 176 4.16 -23.57 -6.17
CA ASN A 176 5.06 -24.71 -6.33
C ASN A 176 6.50 -24.28 -6.02
N LYS A 177 7.26 -25.11 -5.29
CA LYS A 177 8.63 -24.83 -4.78
C LYS A 177 9.70 -24.50 -5.85
N THR A 178 9.37 -24.43 -7.11
CA THR A 178 10.31 -24.33 -8.22
C THR A 178 10.16 -23.10 -9.11
N THR A 179 9.19 -22.22 -8.85
CA THR A 179 8.95 -21.05 -9.71
C THR A 179 8.91 -19.78 -8.88
N ILE A 180 9.39 -18.67 -9.45
CA ILE A 180 9.29 -17.33 -8.86
C ILE A 180 7.82 -17.09 -8.45
N PRO A 181 7.54 -16.70 -7.20
CA PRO A 181 6.19 -16.41 -6.76
C PRO A 181 5.53 -15.41 -7.70
N ASN A 182 4.40 -15.78 -8.27
CA ASN A 182 3.65 -14.94 -9.21
C ASN A 182 2.16 -14.97 -8.83
N LEU A 183 1.56 -13.81 -8.74
CA LEU A 183 0.14 -13.62 -8.44
C LEU A 183 -0.62 -13.31 -9.73
N SER A 184 -0.91 -14.34 -10.53
CA SER A 184 -1.69 -14.17 -11.75
C SER A 184 -3.09 -13.60 -11.48
N ALA A 185 -3.69 -12.96 -12.49
CA ALA A 185 -5.04 -12.39 -12.38
C ALA A 185 -6.10 -13.44 -11.99
N SER A 186 -6.00 -14.67 -12.51
CA SER A 186 -6.93 -15.76 -12.17
C SER A 186 -6.80 -16.16 -10.70
N ARG A 187 -5.57 -16.22 -10.20
CA ARG A 187 -5.31 -16.54 -8.79
C ARG A 187 -5.79 -15.41 -7.87
N LEU A 188 -5.50 -14.16 -8.22
CA LEU A 188 -5.98 -13.00 -7.45
C LEU A 188 -7.52 -12.98 -7.38
N LYS A 189 -8.20 -13.27 -8.48
CA LYS A 189 -9.67 -13.36 -8.54
C LYS A 189 -10.26 -14.41 -7.59
N SER A 190 -9.57 -15.54 -7.39
CA SER A 190 -10.04 -16.63 -6.54
C SER A 190 -9.82 -16.40 -5.05
N PHE A 191 -9.16 -15.30 -4.65
CA PHE A 191 -8.97 -15.01 -3.23
C PHE A 191 -10.29 -14.80 -2.52
N THR A 192 -10.44 -15.48 -1.39
CA THR A 192 -11.53 -15.23 -0.45
C THR A 192 -11.08 -14.15 0.54
N LEU A 193 -11.92 -13.20 0.80
CA LEU A 193 -11.67 -12.11 1.74
C LEU A 193 -12.86 -11.90 2.68
N PRO A 194 -12.60 -11.46 3.92
CA PRO A 194 -13.65 -11.11 4.85
C PRO A 194 -14.24 -9.76 4.45
N LEU A 195 -15.55 -9.68 4.46
CA LEU A 195 -16.27 -8.46 4.15
C LEU A 195 -17.19 -8.08 5.31
N PRO A 196 -16.70 -7.21 6.23
CA PRO A 196 -17.53 -6.60 7.27
C PRO A 196 -18.66 -5.73 6.70
N PRO A 197 -19.65 -5.35 7.51
CA PRO A 197 -20.53 -4.22 7.18
C PRO A 197 -19.71 -2.95 6.87
N LEU A 198 -20.18 -2.15 5.90
CA LEU A 198 -19.43 -0.97 5.42
C LEU A 198 -18.99 0.00 6.54
N PRO A 199 -19.79 0.29 7.59
CA PRO A 199 -19.34 1.13 8.70
C PRO A 199 -18.14 0.56 9.46
N GLU A 200 -18.05 -0.78 9.61
CA GLU A 200 -16.91 -1.43 10.25
C GLU A 200 -15.66 -1.35 9.36
N GLN A 201 -15.82 -1.58 8.04
CA GLN A 201 -14.72 -1.39 7.08
C GLN A 201 -14.13 0.02 7.19
N GLN A 202 -14.98 1.04 7.19
CA GLN A 202 -14.58 2.44 7.30
C GLN A 202 -13.89 2.75 8.64
N LYS A 203 -14.39 2.19 9.74
CA LYS A 203 -13.79 2.37 11.06
C LYS A 203 -12.41 1.72 11.15
N ILE A 204 -12.25 0.50 10.64
CA ILE A 204 -10.95 -0.19 10.56
C ILE A 204 -9.98 0.61 9.71
N ALA A 205 -10.40 1.04 8.52
CA ALA A 205 -9.58 1.85 7.62
C ALA A 205 -9.14 3.16 8.28
N SER A 206 -10.05 3.87 8.96
CA SER A 206 -9.74 5.12 9.66
C SER A 206 -8.69 4.94 10.77
N ILE A 207 -8.82 3.88 11.58
CA ILE A 207 -7.85 3.58 12.66
C ILE A 207 -6.46 3.31 12.08
N LEU A 208 -6.37 2.48 11.05
CA LEU A 208 -5.09 2.10 10.45
C LEU A 208 -4.46 3.26 9.66
N SER A 209 -5.28 4.07 8.96
CA SER A 209 -4.81 5.27 8.27
C SER A 209 -4.21 6.30 9.22
N ALA A 210 -4.81 6.52 10.40
CA ALA A 210 -4.26 7.43 11.40
C ALA A 210 -2.87 6.97 11.90
N ILE A 211 -2.63 5.66 11.97
CA ILE A 211 -1.31 5.12 12.32
C ILE A 211 -0.32 5.35 11.18
N ASP A 212 -0.73 5.13 9.93
CA ASP A 212 0.13 5.37 8.75
C ASP A 212 0.49 6.85 8.61
N GLU A 213 -0.45 7.77 8.81
CA GLU A 213 -0.19 9.21 8.84
C GLU A 213 0.85 9.59 9.91
N LYS A 214 0.78 8.95 11.09
CA LYS A 214 1.77 9.16 12.15
C LYS A 214 3.15 8.64 11.75
N ILE A 215 3.22 7.47 11.10
CA ILE A 215 4.49 6.90 10.61
C ILE A 215 5.09 7.84 9.56
N GLU A 216 4.31 8.27 8.57
CA GLU A 216 4.75 9.17 7.50
C GLU A 216 5.25 10.52 8.05
N ALA A 217 4.55 11.09 9.02
CA ALA A 217 4.97 12.33 9.68
C ALA A 217 6.33 12.18 10.39
N GLU A 218 6.56 11.08 11.09
CA GLU A 218 7.84 10.83 11.77
C GLU A 218 8.96 10.49 10.77
N GLU A 219 8.67 9.78 9.68
CA GLU A 219 9.64 9.52 8.59
C GLU A 219 10.04 10.83 7.89
N SER A 220 9.09 11.69 7.58
CA SER A 220 9.33 13.03 7.01
C SER A 220 10.17 13.90 7.93
N LYS A 221 9.88 13.88 9.24
CA LYS A 221 10.66 14.59 10.25
C LYS A 221 12.09 14.06 10.33
N LYS A 222 12.28 12.74 10.27
CA LYS A 222 13.61 12.12 10.24
C LYS A 222 14.39 12.62 9.02
N GLN A 223 13.80 12.58 7.83
CA GLN A 223 14.44 13.05 6.60
C GLN A 223 14.85 14.53 6.69
N ALA A 224 13.95 15.40 7.18
CA ALA A 224 14.25 16.82 7.36
C ALA A 224 15.43 17.06 8.33
N LEU A 225 15.50 16.29 9.41
CA LEU A 225 16.63 16.36 10.37
C LEU A 225 17.95 15.88 9.74
N GLU A 226 17.92 14.81 8.94
CA GLU A 226 19.10 14.32 8.22
C GLU A 226 19.60 15.34 7.19
N ASP A 227 18.71 15.98 6.46
CA ASP A 227 19.06 17.00 5.47
C ASP A 227 19.60 18.26 6.15
N LEU A 228 19.03 18.67 7.27
CA LEU A 228 19.54 19.75 8.10
C LEU A 228 20.96 19.44 8.59
N PHE A 229 21.16 18.23 9.12
CA PHE A 229 22.48 17.78 9.61
C PHE A 229 23.52 17.81 8.49
N ARG A 230 23.21 17.29 7.30
CA ARG A 230 24.10 17.32 6.13
C ARG A 230 24.45 18.76 5.73
N SER A 231 23.45 19.65 5.71
CA SER A 231 23.66 21.08 5.38
C SER A 231 24.55 21.77 6.40
N MET A 232 24.33 21.55 7.69
CA MET A 232 25.15 22.10 8.75
C MET A 232 26.59 21.59 8.66
N LEU A 233 26.77 20.27 8.47
CA LEU A 233 28.10 19.66 8.33
C LEU A 233 28.84 20.25 7.12
N HIS A 234 28.18 20.40 5.97
CA HIS A 234 28.78 21.02 4.79
C HIS A 234 29.19 22.46 5.06
N ASN A 235 28.36 23.26 5.71
CA ASN A 235 28.68 24.67 6.03
C ASN A 235 29.84 24.82 7.02
N LEU A 236 29.95 23.92 7.99
CA LEU A 236 31.07 23.88 8.93
C LEU A 236 32.37 23.47 8.24
N MET A 237 32.35 22.40 7.43
CA MET A 237 33.54 21.90 6.73
C MET A 237 34.06 22.86 5.66
N THR A 238 33.18 23.62 5.03
CA THR A 238 33.55 24.65 4.02
C THR A 238 33.89 26.01 4.64
N ALA A 239 33.95 26.11 5.98
CA ALA A 239 34.18 27.33 6.74
C ALA A 239 33.23 28.50 6.42
N LYS A 240 32.05 28.21 5.83
CA LYS A 240 31.00 29.19 5.61
C LYS A 240 30.37 29.69 6.93
N ILE A 241 30.40 28.86 7.96
CA ILE A 241 30.02 29.18 9.33
C ILE A 241 31.24 28.95 10.22
N ARG A 242 31.71 29.99 10.94
CA ARG A 242 32.80 29.88 11.91
C ARG A 242 32.22 29.61 13.29
N VAL A 243 32.65 28.49 13.90
CA VAL A 243 32.18 28.03 15.22
C VAL A 243 32.50 29.01 16.36
N ASN A 244 33.54 29.84 16.21
CA ASN A 244 33.95 30.81 17.21
C ASN A 244 32.88 31.86 17.59
N ASN A 245 31.84 31.99 16.80
CA ASN A 245 30.73 32.93 17.03
C ASN A 245 29.45 32.25 17.53
N LEU A 246 29.45 30.92 17.71
CA LEU A 246 28.32 30.19 18.22
C LEU A 246 28.32 30.11 19.73
N LYS A 247 27.43 30.81 20.41
CA LYS A 247 27.13 30.55 21.84
C LYS A 247 26.35 29.24 21.91
N ILE A 248 27.04 28.15 22.26
CA ILE A 248 26.37 26.87 22.49
C ILE A 248 25.89 26.88 23.95
N ASN A 249 24.60 27.09 24.17
CA ASN A 249 24.00 26.76 25.45
C ASN A 249 23.81 25.23 25.46
N ILE A 250 24.67 24.56 26.17
CA ILE A 250 24.48 23.15 26.52
C ILE A 250 23.65 23.17 27.82
N ASP A 251 22.34 23.22 27.69
CA ASP A 251 21.49 22.86 28.82
C ASP A 251 21.61 21.34 28.99
N GLU A 252 22.24 20.95 30.08
CA GLU A 252 22.35 19.59 30.56
C GLU A 252 20.96 19.05 30.89
N GLU A 253 20.32 18.36 29.95
CA GLU A 253 19.28 17.38 30.26
C GLU A 253 19.84 15.98 29.90
N LEU A 254 20.42 15.35 30.91
CA LEU A 254 20.66 13.91 31.00
C LEU A 254 19.37 13.18 31.40
#